data_234e0cf52bf1bdccef7b2deaa817cff1
#
_entry.id   234e0cf52bf1bdccef7b2deaa817cff1
#
_cell.length_a   1.000
_cell.length_b   1.000
_cell.length_c   1.000
_cell.angle_alpha   90.00
_cell.angle_beta   90.00
_cell.angle_gamma   90.00
#
_symmetry.space_group_name_H-M   'P 1'
#
loop_
_entity.id
_entity.type
_entity.pdbx_description
1 polymer ?
#
loop_
_entity_poly.entity_id
_entity_poly.type
_entity_poly.pdbx_seq_one_letter_code
_entity_poly.pdbx_strand_id
1 'polypeptide(L)'
;MRPPEPADLDRLADRGWPALEREDLDGWTLRAAGGVTSRANSVLTCGEVPEVEAAVEHAERWFRERGLPAVFQVSPASPSALVAALASRGYREHSRTDILVADRAEVVAAGATPSIAVADTPSAGWLDTWWAVDGRGGDPERAIVARILEATPALYAWAGDAAAPDAVARLALAGDWAGLYAVATLPAARRRGLARALAVALADAAGDHGVRHLWLQVLADNAAAHALYSGLGFRPASHYAYWTAPAA
;
A
#
# COMPACT_ATOMS: atom_id res chain seq x y z
N MET A 1 17.40 -14.01 -0.69
CA MET A 1 16.54 -13.55 -1.82
C MET A 1 17.22 -12.41 -2.57
N ARG A 2 17.26 -12.44 -3.93
CA ARG A 2 17.58 -11.23 -4.72
C ARG A 2 16.32 -10.34 -4.69
N PRO A 3 16.41 -9.06 -4.34
CA PRO A 3 15.26 -8.18 -4.37
C PRO A 3 14.72 -8.07 -5.80
N PRO A 4 13.39 -7.96 -5.99
CA PRO A 4 12.79 -7.65 -7.29
C PRO A 4 13.27 -6.29 -7.79
N GLU A 5 13.20 -6.10 -9.11
CA GLU A 5 13.45 -4.79 -9.70
C GLU A 5 12.42 -3.76 -9.19
N PRO A 6 12.76 -2.47 -9.10
CA PRO A 6 11.84 -1.44 -8.62
C PRO A 6 10.47 -1.44 -9.33
N ALA A 7 10.45 -1.62 -10.66
CA ALA A 7 9.21 -1.70 -11.43
C ALA A 7 8.31 -2.88 -11.03
N ASP A 8 8.89 -4.02 -10.67
CA ASP A 8 8.12 -5.18 -10.24
C ASP A 8 7.51 -4.95 -8.84
N LEU A 9 8.25 -4.29 -7.96
CA LEU A 9 7.74 -3.89 -6.65
C LEU A 9 6.60 -2.87 -6.76
N ASP A 10 6.69 -1.91 -7.66
CA ASP A 10 5.63 -0.95 -7.94
C ASP A 10 4.36 -1.65 -8.44
N ARG A 11 4.50 -2.60 -9.37
CA ARG A 11 3.37 -3.41 -9.89
C ARG A 11 2.78 -4.34 -8.82
N LEU A 12 3.60 -4.93 -7.95
CA LEU A 12 3.13 -5.70 -6.80
C LEU A 12 2.32 -4.83 -5.85
N ALA A 13 2.83 -3.65 -5.52
CA ALA A 13 2.16 -2.69 -4.65
C ALA A 13 0.81 -2.23 -5.23
N ASP A 14 0.74 -2.00 -6.53
CA ASP A 14 -0.48 -1.64 -7.25
C ASP A 14 -1.53 -2.78 -7.23
N ARG A 15 -1.10 -4.02 -7.43
CA ARG A 15 -1.99 -5.20 -7.30
C ARG A 15 -2.53 -5.39 -5.89
N GLY A 16 -1.73 -5.09 -4.88
CA GLY A 16 -2.14 -5.24 -3.48
C GLY A 16 -3.13 -4.18 -2.99
N TRP A 17 -3.21 -3.02 -3.66
CA TRP A 17 -4.12 -1.91 -3.34
C TRP A 17 -4.64 -1.27 -4.65
N PRO A 18 -5.49 -1.99 -5.41
CA PRO A 18 -5.87 -1.59 -6.75
C PRO A 18 -6.81 -0.39 -6.76
N ALA A 19 -6.67 0.42 -7.81
CA ALA A 19 -7.65 1.45 -8.11
C ALA A 19 -8.93 0.84 -8.71
N LEU A 20 -10.06 1.53 -8.53
CA LEU A 20 -11.36 1.11 -9.06
C LEU A 20 -11.56 1.52 -10.53
N GLU A 21 -10.87 2.58 -10.97
CA GLU A 21 -10.80 3.04 -12.35
C GLU A 21 -9.33 3.08 -12.77
N ARG A 22 -9.06 2.63 -14.00
CA ARG A 22 -7.71 2.52 -14.53
C ARG A 22 -7.70 2.89 -16.02
N GLU A 23 -6.61 3.51 -16.45
CA GLU A 23 -6.27 3.71 -17.87
C GLU A 23 -4.78 3.44 -18.07
N ASP A 24 -4.44 2.60 -19.04
CA ASP A 24 -3.06 2.36 -19.41
C ASP A 24 -2.61 3.42 -20.42
N LEU A 25 -1.48 4.05 -20.14
CA LEU A 25 -0.84 5.06 -20.96
C LEU A 25 0.61 4.64 -21.26
N ASP A 26 0.77 3.85 -22.30
CA ASP A 26 2.04 3.23 -22.70
C ASP A 26 2.70 2.45 -21.55
N GLY A 27 3.72 2.99 -20.90
CA GLY A 27 4.36 2.38 -19.75
C GLY A 27 3.80 2.82 -18.39
N TRP A 28 2.83 3.75 -18.37
CA TRP A 28 2.22 4.26 -17.14
C TRP A 28 0.81 3.71 -16.94
N THR A 29 0.30 3.78 -15.71
CA THR A 29 -1.09 3.47 -15.39
C THR A 29 -1.70 4.62 -14.58
N LEU A 30 -2.75 5.22 -15.11
CA LEU A 30 -3.58 6.21 -14.43
C LEU A 30 -4.58 5.48 -13.52
N ARG A 31 -4.72 5.91 -12.27
CA ARG A 31 -5.48 5.21 -11.24
C ARG A 31 -6.37 6.18 -10.50
N ALA A 32 -7.67 5.86 -10.38
CA ALA A 32 -8.62 6.63 -9.59
C ALA A 32 -9.54 5.72 -8.75
N ALA A 33 -9.85 6.18 -7.55
CA ALA A 33 -10.80 5.59 -6.63
C ALA A 33 -11.33 6.69 -5.69
N GLY A 34 -12.03 7.69 -6.27
CA GLY A 34 -12.69 8.77 -5.54
C GLY A 34 -11.77 9.63 -4.65
N GLY A 35 -10.46 9.65 -4.90
CA GLY A 35 -9.50 10.47 -4.15
C GLY A 35 -9.13 9.95 -2.74
N VAL A 36 -9.60 8.77 -2.33
CA VAL A 36 -9.54 8.34 -0.92
C VAL A 36 -8.11 8.03 -0.44
N THR A 37 -7.26 7.45 -1.28
CA THR A 37 -5.84 7.20 -0.95
C THR A 37 -4.97 7.49 -2.17
N SER A 38 -3.78 8.07 -1.97
CA SER A 38 -2.86 8.33 -3.07
C SER A 38 -2.44 7.06 -3.82
N ARG A 39 -2.35 5.90 -3.14
CA ARG A 39 -2.03 4.61 -3.78
C ARG A 39 -3.01 4.25 -4.90
N ALA A 40 -4.30 4.49 -4.69
CA ALA A 40 -5.35 4.23 -5.68
C ALA A 40 -5.77 5.47 -6.48
N ASN A 41 -5.12 6.63 -6.27
CA ASN A 41 -5.44 7.91 -6.92
C ASN A 41 -4.13 8.61 -7.33
N SER A 42 -3.38 7.99 -8.21
CA SER A 42 -2.15 8.55 -8.76
C SER A 42 -1.76 7.85 -10.06
N VAL A 43 -0.91 8.48 -10.83
CA VAL A 43 -0.23 7.86 -11.96
C VAL A 43 0.89 6.96 -11.44
N LEU A 44 0.85 5.68 -11.79
CA LEU A 44 1.95 4.75 -11.57
C LEU A 44 2.92 4.89 -12.74
N THR A 45 4.10 5.42 -12.50
CA THR A 45 5.06 5.80 -13.55
C THR A 45 6.21 4.81 -13.69
N CYS A 46 5.97 3.52 -13.48
CA CYS A 46 6.99 2.47 -13.44
C CYS A 46 7.33 1.89 -14.82
N GLY A 47 7.36 2.71 -15.84
CA GLY A 47 7.71 2.32 -17.22
C GLY A 47 8.05 3.53 -18.08
N GLU A 48 8.68 3.27 -19.22
CA GLU A 48 9.00 4.30 -20.20
C GLU A 48 7.76 4.74 -20.96
N VAL A 49 7.68 6.01 -21.27
CA VAL A 49 6.69 6.61 -22.20
C VAL A 49 7.44 7.35 -23.29
N PRO A 50 6.91 7.42 -24.54
CA PRO A 50 7.61 8.04 -25.66
C PRO A 50 7.93 9.52 -25.41
N GLU A 51 6.95 10.26 -24.85
CA GLU A 51 7.07 11.70 -24.61
C GLU A 51 6.51 12.04 -23.21
N VAL A 52 7.41 12.27 -22.26
CA VAL A 52 7.05 12.50 -20.84
C VAL A 52 6.13 13.72 -20.67
N GLU A 53 6.40 14.83 -21.35
CA GLU A 53 5.57 16.04 -21.24
C GLU A 53 4.12 15.78 -21.72
N ALA A 54 3.95 15.10 -22.85
CA ALA A 54 2.63 14.75 -23.36
C ALA A 54 1.88 13.77 -22.45
N ALA A 55 2.59 12.81 -21.84
CA ALA A 55 2.03 11.87 -20.88
C ALA A 55 1.57 12.58 -19.59
N VAL A 56 2.34 13.55 -19.09
CA VAL A 56 1.95 14.40 -17.94
C VAL A 56 0.69 15.20 -18.29
N GLU A 57 0.63 15.86 -19.46
CA GLU A 57 -0.56 16.61 -19.88
C GLU A 57 -1.81 15.74 -20.03
N HIS A 58 -1.64 14.51 -20.56
CA HIS A 58 -2.74 13.54 -20.64
C HIS A 58 -3.25 13.18 -19.25
N ALA A 59 -2.35 12.85 -18.33
CA ALA A 59 -2.71 12.52 -16.94
C ALA A 59 -3.44 13.69 -16.26
N GLU A 60 -2.95 14.93 -16.39
CA GLU A 60 -3.60 16.12 -15.84
C GLU A 60 -5.04 16.31 -16.35
N ARG A 61 -5.29 16.07 -17.65
CA ARG A 61 -6.65 16.11 -18.22
C ARG A 61 -7.51 14.99 -17.64
N TRP A 62 -7.02 13.77 -17.61
CA TRP A 62 -7.73 12.59 -17.12
C TRP A 62 -8.18 12.75 -15.67
N PHE A 63 -7.33 13.27 -14.78
CA PHE A 63 -7.69 13.54 -13.37
C PHE A 63 -8.66 14.72 -13.25
N ARG A 64 -8.49 15.77 -14.04
CA ARG A 64 -9.38 16.94 -14.05
C ARG A 64 -10.81 16.59 -14.44
N GLU A 65 -10.97 15.72 -15.44
CA GLU A 65 -12.29 15.22 -15.87
C GLU A 65 -13.02 14.44 -14.76
N ARG A 66 -12.28 13.94 -13.77
CA ARG A 66 -12.80 13.25 -12.57
C ARG A 66 -12.93 14.16 -11.34
N GLY A 67 -12.61 15.43 -11.46
CA GLY A 67 -12.58 16.36 -10.33
C GLY A 67 -11.51 16.02 -9.28
N LEU A 68 -10.44 15.34 -9.69
CA LEU A 68 -9.35 14.90 -8.83
C LEU A 68 -8.04 15.66 -9.16
N PRO A 69 -7.16 15.89 -8.18
CA PRO A 69 -5.83 16.41 -8.44
C PRO A 69 -4.98 15.32 -9.14
N ALA A 70 -4.18 15.73 -10.13
CA ALA A 70 -3.18 14.84 -10.68
C ALA A 70 -2.06 14.62 -9.65
N VAL A 71 -1.81 13.37 -9.33
CA VAL A 71 -0.75 12.91 -8.41
C VAL A 71 0.11 11.91 -9.15
N PHE A 72 1.43 12.03 -9.04
CA PHE A 72 2.37 11.10 -9.67
C PHE A 72 3.12 10.33 -8.59
N GLN A 73 3.12 9.00 -8.68
CA GLN A 73 3.97 8.13 -7.88
C GLN A 73 5.30 7.96 -8.62
N VAL A 74 6.34 8.61 -8.13
CA VAL A 74 7.68 8.59 -8.73
C VAL A 74 8.60 7.66 -7.94
N SER A 75 9.20 6.69 -8.62
CA SER A 75 10.11 5.68 -8.07
C SER A 75 11.40 5.59 -8.88
N PRO A 76 12.39 4.76 -8.48
CA PRO A 76 13.56 4.49 -9.32
C PRO A 76 13.25 3.86 -10.69
N ALA A 77 12.03 3.35 -10.90
CA ALA A 77 11.58 2.82 -12.19
C ALA A 77 10.89 3.85 -13.09
N SER A 78 10.75 5.09 -12.64
CA SER A 78 10.16 6.18 -13.43
C SER A 78 11.15 6.74 -14.44
N PRO A 79 10.70 7.30 -15.59
CA PRO A 79 11.58 7.96 -16.54
C PRO A 79 12.41 9.08 -15.91
N SER A 80 13.69 9.16 -16.22
CA SER A 80 14.61 10.13 -15.62
C SER A 80 14.21 11.60 -15.85
N ALA A 81 13.51 11.90 -16.95
CA ALA A 81 13.02 13.24 -17.28
C ALA A 81 11.80 13.67 -16.45
N LEU A 82 11.09 12.71 -15.81
CA LEU A 82 9.80 12.99 -15.15
C LEU A 82 9.91 14.00 -14.01
N VAL A 83 10.92 13.88 -13.16
CA VAL A 83 11.11 14.80 -12.02
C VAL A 83 11.29 16.24 -12.49
N ALA A 84 12.07 16.47 -13.56
CA ALA A 84 12.26 17.79 -14.12
C ALA A 84 10.95 18.34 -14.74
N ALA A 85 10.21 17.50 -15.46
CA ALA A 85 8.91 17.86 -16.05
C ALA A 85 7.88 18.24 -14.99
N LEU A 86 7.79 17.50 -13.88
CA LEU A 86 6.90 17.81 -12.76
C LEU A 86 7.31 19.09 -12.03
N ALA A 87 8.61 19.23 -11.73
CA ALA A 87 9.13 20.42 -11.04
C ALA A 87 8.89 21.71 -11.83
N SER A 88 9.08 21.70 -13.16
CA SER A 88 8.82 22.86 -14.04
C SER A 88 7.34 23.29 -14.04
N ARG A 89 6.42 22.38 -13.75
CA ARG A 89 4.96 22.59 -13.62
C ARG A 89 4.53 22.94 -12.18
N GLY A 90 5.49 23.09 -11.25
CA GLY A 90 5.24 23.48 -9.86
C GLY A 90 4.84 22.33 -8.95
N TYR A 91 4.88 21.08 -9.41
CA TYR A 91 4.66 19.93 -8.53
C TYR A 91 5.71 19.84 -7.43
N ARG A 92 5.30 19.34 -6.27
CA ARG A 92 6.18 19.16 -5.11
C ARG A 92 6.11 17.73 -4.59
N GLU A 93 7.29 17.22 -4.21
CA GLU A 93 7.43 15.91 -3.58
C GLU A 93 6.85 15.91 -2.17
N HIS A 94 6.18 14.80 -1.81
CA HIS A 94 5.73 14.52 -0.45
C HIS A 94 5.59 13.02 -0.20
N SER A 95 5.40 12.65 1.08
CA SER A 95 5.08 11.27 1.49
C SER A 95 6.05 10.22 0.95
N ARG A 96 7.36 10.49 1.05
CA ARG A 96 8.37 9.50 0.71
C ARG A 96 8.12 8.21 1.46
N THR A 97 8.09 7.10 0.73
CA THR A 97 7.69 5.80 1.22
C THR A 97 8.74 4.77 0.80
N ASP A 98 9.21 3.98 1.76
CA ASP A 98 10.11 2.87 1.50
C ASP A 98 9.28 1.59 1.26
N ILE A 99 9.72 0.78 0.31
CA ILE A 99 9.21 -0.58 0.08
C ILE A 99 10.19 -1.55 0.71
N LEU A 100 9.72 -2.30 1.69
CA LEU A 100 10.49 -3.31 2.39
C LEU A 100 10.03 -4.70 1.95
N VAL A 101 10.96 -5.65 1.89
CA VAL A 101 10.70 -7.05 1.54
C VAL A 101 11.29 -8.01 2.56
N ALA A 102 10.68 -9.19 2.70
CA ALA A 102 11.17 -10.26 3.55
C ALA A 102 10.87 -11.64 2.95
N ASP A 103 11.64 -12.65 3.33
CA ASP A 103 11.23 -14.03 3.16
C ASP A 103 10.15 -14.38 4.19
N ARG A 104 9.04 -14.97 3.74
CA ARG A 104 7.94 -15.36 4.63
C ARG A 104 8.41 -16.21 5.81
N ALA A 105 9.31 -17.17 5.54
CA ALA A 105 9.83 -18.06 6.58
C ALA A 105 10.60 -17.31 7.68
N GLU A 106 11.34 -16.25 7.34
CA GLU A 106 12.03 -15.40 8.34
C GLU A 106 11.01 -14.70 9.25
N VAL A 107 9.92 -14.18 8.66
CA VAL A 107 8.86 -13.50 9.43
C VAL A 107 8.14 -14.48 10.37
N VAL A 108 7.81 -15.67 9.89
CA VAL A 108 7.18 -16.72 10.71
C VAL A 108 8.09 -17.16 11.85
N ALA A 109 9.39 -17.36 11.57
CA ALA A 109 10.38 -17.75 12.59
C ALA A 109 10.56 -16.70 13.70
N ALA A 110 10.20 -15.46 13.46
CA ALA A 110 10.23 -14.42 14.49
C ALA A 110 9.24 -14.68 15.63
N GLY A 111 8.26 -15.58 15.43
CA GLY A 111 7.28 -16.00 16.42
C GLY A 111 6.27 -14.92 16.79
N ALA A 112 5.10 -15.33 17.27
CA ALA A 112 4.07 -14.41 17.71
C ALA A 112 3.33 -14.92 18.95
N THR A 113 3.14 -14.05 19.90
CA THR A 113 2.18 -14.07 20.98
C THR A 113 1.63 -12.65 21.11
N PRO A 114 0.35 -12.40 21.19
CA PRO A 114 -0.79 -13.26 21.50
C PRO A 114 -1.37 -14.00 20.27
N SER A 115 -2.41 -14.82 20.52
CA SER A 115 -3.20 -15.49 19.48
C SER A 115 -3.91 -14.47 18.59
N ILE A 116 -3.85 -14.71 17.28
CA ILE A 116 -4.45 -13.87 16.22
C ILE A 116 -5.40 -14.74 15.41
N ALA A 117 -6.59 -14.24 15.14
CA ALA A 117 -7.52 -14.87 14.21
C ALA A 117 -7.26 -14.34 12.78
N VAL A 118 -7.46 -15.23 11.78
CA VAL A 118 -7.29 -14.92 10.35
C VAL A 118 -8.50 -15.43 9.58
N ALA A 119 -8.97 -14.68 8.58
CA ALA A 119 -10.04 -15.05 7.65
C ALA A 119 -9.77 -14.49 6.25
N ASP A 120 -10.52 -15.00 5.25
CA ASP A 120 -10.41 -14.57 3.85
C ASP A 120 -11.22 -13.30 3.53
N THR A 121 -12.08 -12.87 4.46
CA THR A 121 -12.93 -11.69 4.29
C THR A 121 -12.90 -10.82 5.55
N PRO A 122 -12.98 -9.48 5.42
CA PRO A 122 -13.06 -8.60 6.56
C PRO A 122 -14.44 -8.67 7.22
N SER A 123 -14.50 -8.68 8.55
CA SER A 123 -15.74 -8.45 9.27
C SER A 123 -16.07 -6.96 9.35
N ALA A 124 -17.31 -6.61 9.70
CA ALA A 124 -17.68 -5.22 9.97
C ALA A 124 -16.80 -4.61 11.07
N GLY A 125 -16.56 -5.35 12.18
CA GLY A 125 -15.68 -4.91 13.26
C GLY A 125 -14.22 -4.70 12.80
N TRP A 126 -13.72 -5.52 11.87
CA TRP A 126 -12.40 -5.32 11.26
C TRP A 126 -12.32 -3.96 10.54
N LEU A 127 -13.32 -3.66 9.70
CA LEU A 127 -13.38 -2.42 8.96
C LEU A 127 -13.59 -1.21 9.89
N ASP A 128 -14.42 -1.34 10.91
CA ASP A 128 -14.64 -0.29 11.93
C ASP A 128 -13.34 0.07 12.65
N THR A 129 -12.59 -0.93 13.10
CA THR A 129 -11.32 -0.73 13.80
C THR A 129 -10.28 -0.07 12.89
N TRP A 130 -10.14 -0.55 11.65
CA TRP A 130 -9.22 0.08 10.71
C TRP A 130 -9.62 1.52 10.42
N TRP A 131 -10.91 1.77 10.17
CA TRP A 131 -11.44 3.11 9.88
C TRP A 131 -11.24 4.09 11.03
N ALA A 132 -11.40 3.64 12.27
CA ALA A 132 -11.19 4.47 13.45
C ALA A 132 -9.72 4.91 13.63
N VAL A 133 -8.75 4.19 13.06
CA VAL A 133 -7.31 4.48 13.20
C VAL A 133 -6.76 5.24 12.00
N ASP A 134 -7.12 4.84 10.78
CA ASP A 134 -6.50 5.34 9.53
C ASP A 134 -7.54 5.85 8.51
N GLY A 135 -8.82 5.77 8.83
CA GLY A 135 -9.90 6.26 7.97
C GLY A 135 -9.88 7.78 7.80
N ARG A 136 -10.26 8.23 6.60
CA ARG A 136 -10.36 9.67 6.26
C ARG A 136 -11.60 9.92 5.45
N GLY A 137 -12.33 10.97 5.79
CA GLY A 137 -13.61 11.29 5.16
C GLY A 137 -14.81 10.70 5.93
N GLY A 138 -15.90 10.44 5.21
CA GLY A 138 -17.16 9.91 5.73
C GLY A 138 -17.54 8.55 5.16
N ASP A 139 -18.84 8.26 5.17
CA ASP A 139 -19.39 6.99 4.68
C ASP A 139 -19.10 6.73 3.18
N PRO A 140 -19.14 7.73 2.28
CA PRO A 140 -18.78 7.53 0.88
C PRO A 140 -17.35 7.02 0.69
N GLU A 141 -16.37 7.65 1.36
CA GLU A 141 -14.97 7.28 1.29
C GLU A 141 -14.73 5.91 1.91
N ARG A 142 -15.42 5.60 3.01
CA ARG A 142 -15.38 4.29 3.64
C ARG A 142 -15.89 3.19 2.71
N ALA A 143 -16.97 3.43 1.97
CA ALA A 143 -17.51 2.48 0.99
C ALA A 143 -16.51 2.24 -0.16
N ILE A 144 -15.81 3.28 -0.62
CA ILE A 144 -14.76 3.15 -1.63
C ILE A 144 -13.62 2.28 -1.12
N VAL A 145 -13.14 2.52 0.10
CA VAL A 145 -12.05 1.72 0.69
C VAL A 145 -12.47 0.26 0.88
N ALA A 146 -13.69 -0.02 1.31
CA ALA A 146 -14.18 -1.39 1.43
C ALA A 146 -14.07 -2.13 0.09
N ARG A 147 -14.46 -1.47 -1.02
CA ARG A 147 -14.31 -2.03 -2.38
C ARG A 147 -12.85 -2.25 -2.77
N ILE A 148 -11.94 -1.35 -2.42
CA ILE A 148 -10.49 -1.52 -2.68
C ILE A 148 -9.95 -2.72 -1.89
N LEU A 149 -10.32 -2.86 -0.63
CA LEU A 149 -9.86 -3.96 0.22
C LEU A 149 -10.30 -5.32 -0.33
N GLU A 150 -11.51 -5.42 -0.89
CA GLU A 150 -12.09 -6.65 -1.42
C GLU A 150 -11.72 -6.94 -2.89
N ALA A 151 -11.12 -5.97 -3.60
CA ALA A 151 -10.83 -6.09 -5.03
C ALA A 151 -9.67 -7.05 -5.37
N THR A 152 -8.94 -7.54 -4.38
CA THR A 152 -7.83 -8.47 -4.53
C THR A 152 -7.94 -9.58 -3.48
N PRO A 153 -7.68 -10.86 -3.81
CA PRO A 153 -7.60 -11.92 -2.81
C PRO A 153 -6.68 -11.54 -1.67
N ALA A 154 -7.14 -11.69 -0.44
CA ALA A 154 -6.41 -11.26 0.73
C ALA A 154 -6.78 -12.06 1.98
N LEU A 155 -5.88 -12.06 2.96
CA LEU A 155 -6.12 -12.52 4.31
C LEU A 155 -6.30 -11.32 5.24
N TYR A 156 -7.22 -11.44 6.19
CA TYR A 156 -7.57 -10.42 7.17
C TYR A 156 -7.33 -10.96 8.57
N ALA A 157 -6.49 -10.29 9.35
CA ALA A 157 -6.17 -10.70 10.71
C ALA A 157 -6.70 -9.70 11.73
N TRP A 158 -7.04 -10.20 12.91
CA TRP A 158 -7.43 -9.36 14.04
C TRP A 158 -7.01 -9.94 15.37
N ALA A 159 -6.82 -9.06 16.34
CA ALA A 159 -6.57 -9.36 17.74
C ALA A 159 -7.75 -8.94 18.60
N GLY A 160 -8.16 -9.79 19.54
CA GLY A 160 -9.30 -9.52 20.43
C GLY A 160 -10.63 -10.02 19.87
N ASP A 161 -11.73 -9.37 20.26
CA ASP A 161 -13.08 -9.73 19.84
C ASP A 161 -13.27 -9.41 18.33
N ALA A 162 -13.85 -10.33 17.59
CA ALA A 162 -14.13 -10.17 16.16
C ALA A 162 -15.14 -9.01 15.87
N ALA A 163 -16.03 -8.69 16.81
CA ALA A 163 -16.98 -7.59 16.67
C ALA A 163 -16.33 -6.21 16.98
N ALA A 164 -15.28 -6.18 17.80
CA ALA A 164 -14.57 -4.98 18.20
C ALA A 164 -13.07 -5.27 18.42
N PRO A 165 -12.32 -5.51 17.33
CA PRO A 165 -10.91 -5.85 17.44
C PRO A 165 -10.05 -4.73 18.04
N ASP A 166 -9.07 -5.10 18.86
CA ASP A 166 -8.02 -4.19 19.37
C ASP A 166 -7.04 -3.73 18.26
N ALA A 167 -6.81 -4.61 17.31
CA ALA A 167 -5.90 -4.37 16.17
C ALA A 167 -6.26 -5.25 14.97
N VAL A 168 -5.98 -4.75 13.78
CA VAL A 168 -6.28 -5.42 12.51
C VAL A 168 -5.12 -5.26 11.52
N ALA A 169 -5.03 -6.18 10.55
CA ALA A 169 -4.13 -6.08 9.41
C ALA A 169 -4.69 -6.87 8.22
N ARG A 170 -4.27 -6.52 6.99
CA ARG A 170 -4.60 -7.20 5.75
C ARG A 170 -3.32 -7.65 5.04
N LEU A 171 -3.35 -8.84 4.44
CA LEU A 171 -2.28 -9.33 3.57
C LEU A 171 -2.87 -9.63 2.18
N ALA A 172 -2.56 -8.80 1.19
CA ALA A 172 -2.99 -8.97 -0.20
C ALA A 172 -2.15 -10.05 -0.89
N LEU A 173 -2.79 -11.04 -1.52
CA LEU A 173 -2.13 -12.16 -2.18
C LEU A 173 -1.83 -11.84 -3.65
N ALA A 174 -0.62 -12.12 -4.13
CA ALA A 174 -0.17 -11.86 -5.49
C ALA A 174 0.82 -12.95 -5.97
N GLY A 175 0.32 -14.15 -6.23
CA GLY A 175 1.13 -15.30 -6.59
C GLY A 175 1.98 -15.80 -5.41
N ASP A 176 3.30 -15.90 -5.60
CA ASP A 176 4.23 -16.27 -4.53
C ASP A 176 4.68 -15.08 -3.65
N TRP A 177 4.10 -13.90 -3.88
CA TRP A 177 4.25 -12.69 -3.08
C TRP A 177 2.97 -12.33 -2.33
N ALA A 178 3.10 -11.66 -1.18
CA ALA A 178 1.96 -11.04 -0.50
C ALA A 178 2.34 -9.71 0.17
N GLY A 179 1.44 -8.74 0.10
CA GLY A 179 1.64 -7.38 0.61
C GLY A 179 0.90 -7.11 1.91
N LEU A 180 1.61 -6.62 2.92
CA LEU A 180 1.04 -6.23 4.21
C LEU A 180 0.49 -4.80 4.14
N TYR A 181 -0.80 -4.65 4.41
CA TYR A 181 -1.55 -3.40 4.36
C TYR A 181 -2.46 -3.21 5.57
N ALA A 182 -2.98 -2.01 5.72
CA ALA A 182 -4.04 -1.70 6.67
C ALA A 182 -3.74 -2.16 8.11
N VAL A 183 -2.47 -2.08 8.54
CA VAL A 183 -2.06 -2.44 9.90
C VAL A 183 -2.48 -1.31 10.83
N ALA A 184 -3.49 -1.57 11.65
CA ALA A 184 -4.04 -0.59 12.57
C ALA A 184 -4.15 -1.18 13.98
N THR A 185 -3.81 -0.37 14.99
CA THR A 185 -3.94 -0.73 16.40
C THR A 185 -4.59 0.43 17.14
N LEU A 186 -5.70 0.18 17.80
CA LEU A 186 -6.40 1.17 18.62
C LEU A 186 -5.43 1.80 19.64
N PRO A 187 -5.51 3.11 19.92
CA PRO A 187 -4.59 3.78 20.84
C PRO A 187 -4.43 3.09 22.18
N ALA A 188 -5.52 2.61 22.78
CA ALA A 188 -5.53 1.93 24.06
C ALA A 188 -4.85 0.54 24.03
N ALA A 189 -4.68 -0.06 22.84
CA ALA A 189 -4.09 -1.39 22.66
C ALA A 189 -2.63 -1.35 22.16
N ARG A 190 -2.07 -0.16 21.94
CA ARG A 190 -0.69 0.00 21.46
C ARG A 190 0.35 -0.51 22.46
N ARG A 191 1.57 -0.79 21.96
CA ARG A 191 2.74 -1.27 22.75
C ARG A 191 2.55 -2.66 23.39
N ARG A 192 1.55 -3.43 22.94
CA ARG A 192 1.28 -4.81 23.36
C ARG A 192 1.81 -5.85 22.36
N GLY A 193 2.57 -5.45 21.34
CA GLY A 193 3.09 -6.35 20.31
C GLY A 193 2.08 -6.81 19.26
N LEU A 194 0.86 -6.24 19.22
CA LEU A 194 -0.22 -6.70 18.35
C LEU A 194 0.11 -6.59 16.86
N ALA A 195 0.70 -5.47 16.40
CA ALA A 195 1.09 -5.31 15.00
C ALA A 195 2.11 -6.37 14.54
N ARG A 196 3.06 -6.75 15.43
CA ARG A 196 3.99 -7.84 15.19
C ARG A 196 3.25 -9.18 15.08
N ALA A 197 2.37 -9.47 16.03
CA ALA A 197 1.61 -10.71 16.05
C ALA A 197 0.72 -10.88 14.81
N LEU A 198 0.04 -9.80 14.39
CA LEU A 198 -0.76 -9.77 13.15
C LEU A 198 0.09 -10.09 11.91
N ALA A 199 1.26 -9.46 11.77
CA ALA A 199 2.14 -9.70 10.63
C ALA A 199 2.64 -11.15 10.58
N VAL A 200 3.01 -11.73 11.72
CA VAL A 200 3.47 -13.13 11.80
C VAL A 200 2.34 -14.10 11.49
N ALA A 201 1.14 -13.89 12.06
CA ALA A 201 0.00 -14.77 11.82
C ALA A 201 -0.45 -14.74 10.35
N LEU A 202 -0.47 -13.57 9.72
CA LEU A 202 -0.75 -13.43 8.30
C LEU A 202 0.32 -14.10 7.44
N ALA A 203 1.60 -13.95 7.79
CA ALA A 203 2.70 -14.61 7.11
C ALA A 203 2.61 -16.14 7.21
N ASP A 204 2.19 -16.67 8.36
CA ASP A 204 2.02 -18.11 8.57
C ASP A 204 0.87 -18.64 7.72
N ALA A 205 -0.32 -18.05 7.82
CA ALA A 205 -1.50 -18.44 7.04
C ALA A 205 -1.28 -18.32 5.52
N ALA A 206 -0.48 -17.36 5.07
CA ALA A 206 -0.16 -17.20 3.65
C ALA A 206 0.64 -18.38 3.07
N GLY A 207 1.22 -19.23 3.91
CA GLY A 207 1.90 -20.46 3.46
C GLY A 207 0.98 -21.41 2.73
N ASP A 208 -0.27 -21.55 3.16
CA ASP A 208 -1.29 -22.39 2.54
C ASP A 208 -1.69 -21.90 1.13
N HIS A 209 -1.40 -20.64 0.83
CA HIS A 209 -1.61 -20.00 -0.49
C HIS A 209 -0.35 -19.99 -1.38
N GLY A 210 0.72 -20.70 -0.99
CA GLY A 210 1.97 -20.77 -1.76
C GLY A 210 2.84 -19.52 -1.71
N VAL A 211 2.55 -18.59 -0.81
CA VAL A 211 3.35 -17.35 -0.62
C VAL A 211 4.72 -17.69 -0.06
N ARG A 212 5.76 -17.13 -0.67
CA ARG A 212 7.16 -17.26 -0.25
C ARG A 212 7.78 -15.95 0.19
N HIS A 213 7.31 -14.85 -0.36
CA HIS A 213 7.88 -13.52 -0.17
C HIS A 213 6.83 -12.51 0.25
N LEU A 214 7.24 -11.56 1.08
CA LEU A 214 6.38 -10.50 1.58
C LEU A 214 6.94 -9.13 1.20
N TRP A 215 6.03 -8.18 0.97
CA TRP A 215 6.38 -6.76 0.88
C TRP A 215 5.47 -5.92 1.78
N LEU A 216 5.93 -4.72 2.08
CA LEU A 216 5.13 -3.67 2.70
C LEU A 216 5.62 -2.28 2.28
N GLN A 217 4.80 -1.29 2.52
CA GLN A 217 5.09 0.11 2.26
C GLN A 217 5.02 0.89 3.57
N VAL A 218 6.06 1.65 3.88
CA VAL A 218 6.16 2.44 5.11
C VAL A 218 6.70 3.84 4.80
N LEU A 219 6.10 4.88 5.40
CA LEU A 219 6.63 6.24 5.28
C LEU A 219 8.07 6.27 5.81
N ALA A 220 8.95 6.94 5.07
CA ALA A 220 10.39 6.99 5.39
C ALA A 220 10.70 7.59 6.77
N ASP A 221 9.81 8.46 7.28
CA ASP A 221 9.92 9.11 8.59
C ASP A 221 9.26 8.29 9.73
N ASN A 222 8.59 7.16 9.44
CA ASN A 222 7.97 6.32 10.46
C ASN A 222 8.98 5.36 11.11
N ALA A 223 9.85 5.89 11.95
CA ALA A 223 10.91 5.13 12.63
C ALA A 223 10.36 3.95 13.46
N ALA A 224 9.17 4.09 14.05
CA ALA A 224 8.58 3.01 14.85
C ALA A 224 8.17 1.80 13.99
N ALA A 225 7.60 2.04 12.81
CA ALA A 225 7.27 0.98 11.86
C ALA A 225 8.53 0.35 11.27
N HIS A 226 9.55 1.14 10.91
CA HIS A 226 10.84 0.62 10.46
C HIS A 226 11.49 -0.31 11.50
N ALA A 227 11.52 0.08 12.78
CA ALA A 227 12.04 -0.77 13.86
C ALA A 227 11.25 -2.08 14.00
N LEU A 228 9.91 -2.01 13.93
CA LEU A 228 9.05 -3.19 13.98
C LEU A 228 9.37 -4.16 12.84
N TYR A 229 9.35 -3.69 11.59
CA TYR A 229 9.49 -4.54 10.42
C TYR A 229 10.91 -5.04 10.21
N SER A 230 11.95 -4.26 10.55
CA SER A 230 13.33 -4.76 10.58
C SER A 230 13.50 -5.90 11.59
N GLY A 231 12.83 -5.80 12.77
CA GLY A 231 12.80 -6.88 13.76
C GLY A 231 12.03 -8.13 13.33
N LEU A 232 11.31 -8.08 12.21
CA LEU A 232 10.64 -9.20 11.55
C LEU A 232 11.40 -9.73 10.32
N GLY A 233 12.60 -9.20 10.01
CA GLY A 233 13.40 -9.61 8.87
C GLY A 233 13.13 -8.83 7.58
N PHE A 234 12.26 -7.80 7.58
CA PHE A 234 12.08 -6.95 6.41
C PHE A 234 13.30 -6.05 6.17
N ARG A 235 13.66 -5.89 4.90
CA ARG A 235 14.81 -5.10 4.44
C ARG A 235 14.39 -4.14 3.33
N PRO A 236 14.97 -2.92 3.25
CA PRO A 236 14.71 -1.99 2.17
C PRO A 236 15.03 -2.62 0.80
N ALA A 237 14.12 -2.44 -0.16
CA ALA A 237 14.28 -2.94 -1.52
C ALA A 237 14.06 -1.86 -2.58
N SER A 238 13.16 -0.90 -2.34
CA SER A 238 12.89 0.24 -3.21
C SER A 238 12.27 1.38 -2.40
N HIS A 239 11.94 2.46 -3.08
CA HIS A 239 11.18 3.58 -2.52
C HIS A 239 10.39 4.29 -3.61
N TYR A 240 9.45 5.13 -3.20
CA TYR A 240 8.79 6.09 -4.07
C TYR A 240 8.40 7.36 -3.29
N ALA A 241 8.03 8.40 -4.01
CA ALA A 241 7.39 9.58 -3.44
C ALA A 241 6.20 9.99 -4.30
N TYR A 242 5.23 10.68 -3.71
CA TYR A 242 4.17 11.33 -4.46
C TYR A 242 4.57 12.76 -4.82
N TRP A 243 4.16 13.15 -6.03
CA TRP A 243 4.29 14.52 -6.53
C TRP A 243 2.90 15.06 -6.84
N THR A 244 2.57 16.21 -6.24
CA THR A 244 1.25 16.84 -6.42
C THR A 244 1.45 18.32 -6.75
N ALA A 245 0.64 18.86 -7.67
CA ALA A 245 0.61 20.28 -7.95
C ALA A 245 0.14 21.05 -6.70
N PRO A 246 0.62 22.29 -6.47
CA PRO A 246 0.07 23.12 -5.42
C PRO A 246 -1.43 23.32 -5.64
N ALA A 247 -2.19 23.41 -4.53
CA ALA A 247 -3.60 23.76 -4.61
C ALA A 247 -3.73 25.13 -5.30
N ALA A 248 -4.64 25.21 -6.28
CA ALA A 248 -4.94 26.46 -6.98
C ALA A 248 -5.64 27.47 -6.05
#